data_6fc83a241ab1c5282bbddeaa5f4682ce
#
_entry.id   6fc83a241ab1c5282bbddeaa5f4682ce
#
_cell.length_a   1.000
_cell.length_b   1.000
_cell.length_c   1.000
_cell.angle_alpha   90.00
_cell.angle_beta   90.00
_cell.angle_gamma   90.00
#
_symmetry.space_group_name_H-M   'P 1'
#
loop_
_entity.id
_entity.type
_entity.pdbx_description
1 polymer ?
#
loop_
_entity_poly.entity_id
_entity_poly.type
_entity_poly.pdbx_seq_one_letter_code
_entity_poly.pdbx_strand_id
1 'polypeptide(L)'
;KTSGGESEDWTYRRYNPEDVWAFQPVVNPKIPKGAANPVDAFINRRLKAAGFALATQADFRTLVKRAYYDLIGLPPTPFEIFQFRQSWEKNSAKAWSALIDRLLASPHYGERWGQHWLDVARYADTGGYSNDYERSNMWRYRDYVIRAFNDDKPYDEFIREQIAGDELADASLRRRISDWDKYQNARKNGKLYNAREAEQLVASSFLRIGPWDPAMVKNPQARQIYLDDVVNSVGETFLSTTMRCFKCHDHKFDPLPTRD
;
A
#
# COMPACT_ATOMS: atom_id res chain seq x y z
N LYS A 1 -20.84 27.33 4.61
CA LYS A 1 -21.48 26.18 5.32
C LYS A 1 -22.29 25.44 4.32
N THR A 2 -21.78 24.36 3.80
CA THR A 2 -22.53 23.38 3.04
C THR A 2 -23.14 22.40 4.04
N SER A 3 -24.34 22.68 4.51
CA SER A 3 -25.12 21.71 5.25
C SER A 3 -25.60 20.65 4.27
N GLY A 4 -24.86 19.59 4.13
CA GLY A 4 -25.34 18.40 3.44
C GLY A 4 -26.34 17.69 4.33
N GLY A 5 -27.62 17.94 4.17
CA GLY A 5 -28.67 17.30 4.93
C GLY A 5 -28.95 17.96 6.28
N GLU A 6 -30.08 17.58 6.87
CA GLU A 6 -30.51 18.05 8.18
C GLU A 6 -29.38 17.95 9.19
N SER A 7 -29.22 18.97 10.02
CA SER A 7 -28.13 19.14 10.98
C SER A 7 -28.04 17.95 11.91
N GLU A 8 -27.26 16.99 11.52
CA GLU A 8 -26.86 15.92 12.38
C GLU A 8 -25.83 16.43 13.39
N ASP A 9 -25.92 16.04 14.64
CA ASP A 9 -24.98 16.44 15.70
C ASP A 9 -23.52 16.20 15.35
N TRP A 10 -23.24 15.25 14.44
CA TRP A 10 -21.90 14.93 13.99
C TRP A 10 -21.26 16.04 13.12
N THR A 11 -22.01 16.87 12.42
CA THR A 11 -21.48 17.98 11.60
C THR A 11 -20.78 19.05 12.45
N TYR A 12 -21.16 19.15 13.73
CA TYR A 12 -20.58 20.10 14.68
C TYR A 12 -19.83 19.40 15.82
N ARG A 13 -19.60 18.10 15.69
CA ARG A 13 -18.93 17.32 16.72
C ARG A 13 -17.54 17.88 16.99
N ARG A 14 -17.25 18.07 18.26
CA ARG A 14 -15.89 18.29 18.74
C ARG A 14 -15.35 16.95 19.25
N TYR A 15 -14.19 16.60 18.76
CA TYR A 15 -13.52 15.37 19.17
C TYR A 15 -12.64 15.66 20.38
N ASN A 16 -12.83 14.94 21.47
CA ASN A 16 -11.82 14.92 22.51
C ASN A 16 -10.62 14.11 22.00
N PRO A 17 -9.38 14.62 22.12
CA PRO A 17 -8.19 13.89 21.67
C PRO A 17 -8.12 12.45 22.23
N GLU A 18 -8.60 12.24 23.44
CA GLU A 18 -8.62 10.94 24.14
C GLU A 18 -9.51 9.89 23.43
N ASP A 19 -10.57 10.32 22.76
CA ASP A 19 -11.54 9.46 22.08
C ASP A 19 -11.09 9.01 20.68
N VAL A 20 -10.15 9.75 20.08
CA VAL A 20 -9.63 9.47 18.73
C VAL A 20 -8.30 8.74 18.79
N TRP A 21 -8.33 7.50 19.23
CA TRP A 21 -7.14 6.68 19.49
C TRP A 21 -6.19 6.53 18.28
N ALA A 22 -6.73 6.55 17.05
CA ALA A 22 -5.95 6.42 15.82
C ALA A 22 -5.05 7.64 15.54
N PHE A 23 -5.38 8.81 16.13
CA PHE A 23 -4.62 10.06 15.99
C PHE A 23 -3.72 10.32 17.20
N GLN A 24 -3.68 9.41 18.17
CA GLN A 24 -2.76 9.52 19.29
C GLN A 24 -1.35 9.04 18.90
N PRO A 25 -0.30 9.58 19.54
CA PRO A 25 1.05 9.05 19.35
C PRO A 25 1.11 7.54 19.66
N VAL A 26 1.82 6.81 18.81
CA VAL A 26 2.02 5.37 19.01
C VAL A 26 2.82 5.14 20.29
N VAL A 27 2.27 4.38 21.21
CA VAL A 27 2.93 4.01 22.47
C VAL A 27 3.32 2.53 22.44
N ASN A 28 4.46 2.20 23.04
CA ASN A 28 4.89 0.80 23.19
C ASN A 28 4.10 0.14 24.32
N PRO A 29 3.18 -0.80 24.05
CA PRO A 29 2.34 -1.38 25.08
C PRO A 29 3.13 -2.40 25.91
N LYS A 30 2.80 -2.52 27.21
CA LYS A 30 3.35 -3.56 28.06
C LYS A 30 2.90 -4.93 27.57
N ILE A 31 3.85 -5.77 27.17
CA ILE A 31 3.58 -7.12 26.69
C ILE A 31 3.02 -7.99 27.82
N PRO A 32 1.86 -8.65 27.64
CA PRO A 32 1.34 -9.59 28.61
C PRO A 32 2.28 -10.78 28.80
N LYS A 33 2.36 -11.30 30.04
CA LYS A 33 3.13 -12.51 30.33
C LYS A 33 2.46 -13.76 29.78
N GLY A 34 3.22 -14.81 29.46
CA GLY A 34 2.70 -16.15 29.20
C GLY A 34 2.73 -16.62 27.74
N ALA A 35 3.46 -15.92 26.85
CA ALA A 35 3.78 -16.40 25.51
C ALA A 35 5.19 -16.03 25.12
N ALA A 36 5.81 -16.84 24.24
CA ALA A 36 7.15 -16.57 23.72
C ALA A 36 7.15 -15.43 22.68
N ASN A 37 6.04 -15.30 21.95
CA ASN A 37 5.85 -14.25 20.93
C ASN A 37 4.94 -13.14 21.50
N PRO A 38 5.32 -11.86 21.40
CA PRO A 38 4.50 -10.74 21.86
C PRO A 38 3.10 -10.70 21.23
N VAL A 39 2.97 -11.01 19.94
CA VAL A 39 1.67 -11.04 19.25
C VAL A 39 0.75 -12.10 19.88
N ASP A 40 1.28 -13.30 20.09
CA ASP A 40 0.55 -14.38 20.75
C ASP A 40 0.15 -14.02 22.17
N ALA A 41 0.97 -13.24 22.90
CA ALA A 41 0.63 -12.78 24.24
C ALA A 41 -0.62 -11.90 24.24
N PHE A 42 -0.75 -10.96 23.29
CA PHE A 42 -1.93 -10.11 23.14
C PHE A 42 -3.16 -10.91 22.69
N ILE A 43 -3.00 -11.80 21.70
CA ILE A 43 -4.08 -12.67 21.22
C ILE A 43 -4.59 -13.57 22.34
N ASN A 44 -3.70 -14.27 23.04
CA ASN A 44 -4.05 -15.18 24.13
C ASN A 44 -4.78 -14.47 25.27
N ARG A 45 -4.38 -13.24 25.60
CA ARG A 45 -5.10 -12.44 26.61
C ARG A 45 -6.56 -12.21 26.22
N ARG A 46 -6.84 -11.87 24.95
CA ARG A 46 -8.20 -11.65 24.46
C ARG A 46 -9.00 -12.94 24.37
N LEU A 47 -8.39 -14.02 23.86
CA LEU A 47 -9.03 -15.34 23.79
C LEU A 47 -9.43 -15.84 25.19
N LYS A 48 -8.49 -15.77 26.15
CA LYS A 48 -8.76 -16.17 27.55
C LYS A 48 -9.89 -15.37 28.17
N ALA A 49 -9.94 -14.06 27.93
CA ALA A 49 -11.04 -13.23 28.44
C ALA A 49 -12.40 -13.60 27.83
N ALA A 50 -12.41 -14.13 26.60
CA ALA A 50 -13.61 -14.60 25.90
C ALA A 50 -13.90 -16.10 26.13
N GLY A 51 -13.13 -16.81 26.99
CA GLY A 51 -13.30 -18.23 27.25
C GLY A 51 -12.81 -19.18 26.18
N PHE A 52 -11.92 -18.69 25.26
CA PHE A 52 -11.34 -19.46 24.17
C PHE A 52 -9.85 -19.75 24.39
N ALA A 53 -9.33 -20.71 23.64
CA ALA A 53 -7.91 -21.00 23.52
C ALA A 53 -7.50 -21.01 22.02
N LEU A 54 -6.20 -20.88 21.76
CA LEU A 54 -5.66 -21.09 20.41
C LEU A 54 -5.97 -22.51 19.94
N ALA A 55 -6.29 -22.65 18.66
CA ALA A 55 -6.39 -23.95 18.02
C ALA A 55 -5.03 -24.67 18.04
N THR A 56 -5.06 -25.99 17.93
CA THR A 56 -3.84 -26.79 17.77
C THR A 56 -3.11 -26.43 16.49
N GLN A 57 -1.79 -26.60 16.50
CA GLN A 57 -0.97 -26.35 15.31
C GLN A 57 -1.44 -27.23 14.14
N ALA A 58 -1.55 -26.64 12.97
CA ALA A 58 -1.86 -27.36 11.75
C ALA A 58 -0.74 -28.35 11.38
N ASP A 59 -1.11 -29.42 10.64
CA ASP A 59 -0.14 -30.37 10.12
C ASP A 59 0.80 -29.71 9.09
N PHE A 60 1.95 -30.37 8.85
CA PHE A 60 3.00 -29.80 8.00
C PHE A 60 2.54 -29.53 6.55
N ARG A 61 1.64 -30.34 5.98
CA ARG A 61 1.13 -30.14 4.61
C ARG A 61 0.27 -28.89 4.52
N THR A 62 -0.59 -28.67 5.51
CA THR A 62 -1.41 -27.47 5.64
C THR A 62 -0.53 -26.24 5.81
N LEU A 63 0.52 -26.31 6.64
CA LEU A 63 1.46 -25.20 6.85
C LEU A 63 2.20 -24.83 5.57
N VAL A 64 2.77 -25.83 4.87
CA VAL A 64 3.46 -25.61 3.58
C VAL A 64 2.52 -24.96 2.56
N LYS A 65 1.33 -25.54 2.39
CA LYS A 65 0.35 -25.02 1.45
C LYS A 65 0.00 -23.55 1.74
N ARG A 66 -0.24 -23.21 3.00
CA ARG A 66 -0.51 -21.83 3.42
C ARG A 66 0.66 -20.92 3.11
N ALA A 67 1.89 -21.28 3.51
CA ALA A 67 3.07 -20.45 3.24
C ALA A 67 3.27 -20.17 1.74
N TYR A 68 3.08 -21.14 0.87
CA TYR A 68 3.19 -20.95 -0.56
C TYR A 68 2.12 -20.00 -1.12
N TYR A 69 0.85 -20.24 -0.78
CA TYR A 69 -0.23 -19.37 -1.26
C TYR A 69 -0.17 -17.96 -0.70
N ASP A 70 0.23 -17.81 0.56
CA ASP A 70 0.30 -16.50 1.20
C ASP A 70 1.49 -15.68 0.68
N LEU A 71 2.66 -16.32 0.51
CA LEU A 71 3.88 -15.61 0.15
C LEU A 71 4.08 -15.46 -1.36
N ILE A 72 3.78 -16.49 -2.15
CA ILE A 72 4.04 -16.46 -3.61
C ILE A 72 2.81 -16.71 -4.49
N GLY A 73 1.65 -16.99 -3.89
CA GLY A 73 0.40 -17.20 -4.62
C GLY A 73 0.32 -18.49 -5.44
N LEU A 74 1.32 -19.34 -5.38
CA LEU A 74 1.42 -20.58 -6.16
C LEU A 74 1.37 -21.82 -5.24
N PRO A 75 0.88 -22.96 -5.71
CA PRO A 75 0.92 -24.19 -4.94
C PRO A 75 2.34 -24.78 -4.89
N PRO A 76 2.73 -25.43 -3.79
CA PRO A 76 3.96 -26.22 -3.76
C PRO A 76 3.85 -27.43 -4.69
N THR A 77 4.94 -27.79 -5.35
CA THR A 77 5.03 -29.04 -6.11
C THR A 77 5.09 -30.27 -5.17
N PRO A 78 4.71 -31.45 -5.63
CA PRO A 78 4.85 -32.68 -4.83
C PRO A 78 6.29 -32.91 -4.34
N PHE A 79 7.28 -32.57 -5.14
CA PHE A 79 8.69 -32.68 -4.78
C PHE A 79 9.08 -31.71 -3.64
N GLU A 80 8.63 -30.49 -3.67
CA GLU A 80 8.88 -29.50 -2.60
C GLU A 80 8.21 -29.92 -1.29
N ILE A 81 7.00 -30.47 -1.34
CA ILE A 81 6.33 -31.01 -0.15
C ILE A 81 7.15 -32.17 0.43
N PHE A 82 7.66 -33.09 -0.43
CA PHE A 82 8.49 -34.20 -0.01
C PHE A 82 9.81 -33.73 0.64
N GLN A 83 10.53 -32.81 0.01
CA GLN A 83 11.76 -32.22 0.58
C GLN A 83 11.51 -31.53 1.91
N PHE A 84 10.43 -30.75 2.00
CA PHE A 84 10.08 -30.07 3.25
C PHE A 84 9.78 -31.08 4.36
N ARG A 85 9.04 -32.15 4.06
CA ARG A 85 8.74 -33.20 5.03
C ARG A 85 10.01 -33.80 5.62
N GLN A 86 10.99 -34.16 4.78
CA GLN A 86 12.26 -34.70 5.24
C GLN A 86 13.02 -33.75 6.18
N SER A 87 12.97 -32.48 5.88
CA SER A 87 13.59 -31.44 6.72
C SER A 87 12.82 -31.23 8.01
N TRP A 88 11.50 -31.25 7.95
CA TRP A 88 10.59 -31.13 9.07
C TRP A 88 10.75 -32.23 10.11
N GLU A 89 10.86 -33.49 9.66
CA GLU A 89 11.09 -34.65 10.51
C GLU A 89 12.43 -34.61 11.27
N LYS A 90 13.44 -33.91 10.71
CA LYS A 90 14.73 -33.66 11.37
C LYS A 90 14.69 -32.54 12.38
N ASN A 91 14.14 -31.39 12.00
CA ASN A 91 13.99 -30.21 12.84
C ASN A 91 12.92 -29.28 12.26
N SER A 92 11.74 -29.31 12.85
CA SER A 92 10.57 -28.57 12.34
C SER A 92 10.77 -27.05 12.35
N ALA A 93 11.36 -26.49 13.39
CA ALA A 93 11.57 -25.04 13.50
C ALA A 93 12.55 -24.54 12.44
N LYS A 94 13.69 -25.24 12.26
CA LYS A 94 14.68 -24.88 11.24
C LYS A 94 14.13 -25.07 9.83
N ALA A 95 13.38 -26.14 9.57
CA ALA A 95 12.76 -26.38 8.28
C ALA A 95 11.74 -25.31 7.93
N TRP A 96 10.94 -24.85 8.91
CA TRP A 96 9.97 -23.77 8.74
C TRP A 96 10.65 -22.43 8.40
N SER A 97 11.65 -22.02 9.18
CA SER A 97 12.40 -20.78 8.89
C SER A 97 13.01 -20.81 7.49
N ALA A 98 13.71 -21.89 7.13
CA ALA A 98 14.32 -22.03 5.82
C ALA A 98 13.30 -22.01 4.66
N LEU A 99 12.10 -22.54 4.87
CA LEU A 99 11.02 -22.45 3.90
C LEU A 99 10.58 -21.00 3.70
N ILE A 100 10.30 -20.29 4.79
CA ILE A 100 9.86 -18.89 4.75
C ILE A 100 10.92 -18.02 4.08
N ASP A 101 12.19 -18.13 4.49
CA ASP A 101 13.30 -17.36 3.91
C ASP A 101 13.41 -17.60 2.39
N ARG A 102 13.26 -18.85 1.94
CA ARG A 102 13.28 -19.21 0.52
C ARG A 102 12.11 -18.62 -0.26
N LEU A 103 10.90 -18.62 0.31
CA LEU A 103 9.72 -18.05 -0.34
C LEU A 103 9.77 -16.52 -0.39
N LEU A 104 10.26 -15.87 0.65
CA LEU A 104 10.48 -14.42 0.66
C LEU A 104 11.55 -13.98 -0.35
N ALA A 105 12.57 -14.80 -0.61
CA ALA A 105 13.59 -14.53 -1.62
C ALA A 105 13.13 -14.85 -3.06
N SER A 106 11.92 -15.39 -3.25
CA SER A 106 11.39 -15.70 -4.57
C SER A 106 10.91 -14.43 -5.28
N PRO A 107 11.18 -14.26 -6.61
CA PRO A 107 10.61 -13.14 -7.38
C PRO A 107 9.09 -13.13 -7.40
N HIS A 108 8.44 -14.28 -7.22
CA HIS A 108 6.98 -14.38 -7.11
C HIS A 108 6.41 -13.77 -5.83
N TYR A 109 7.23 -13.48 -4.82
CA TYR A 109 6.80 -12.74 -3.64
C TYR A 109 6.29 -11.34 -4.02
N GLY A 110 7.08 -10.60 -4.78
CA GLY A 110 6.67 -9.27 -5.25
C GLY A 110 5.48 -9.31 -6.21
N GLU A 111 5.36 -10.35 -7.06
CA GLU A 111 4.18 -10.53 -7.93
C GLU A 111 2.92 -10.75 -7.09
N ARG A 112 2.98 -11.60 -6.06
CA ARG A 112 1.86 -11.90 -5.17
C ARG A 112 1.44 -10.70 -4.33
N TRP A 113 2.38 -10.05 -3.67
CA TRP A 113 2.10 -8.92 -2.78
C TRP A 113 1.87 -7.63 -3.53
N GLY A 114 2.52 -7.45 -4.68
CA GLY A 114 2.26 -6.38 -5.62
C GLY A 114 0.81 -6.38 -6.11
N GLN A 115 0.20 -7.54 -6.32
CA GLN A 115 -1.22 -7.66 -6.69
C GLN A 115 -2.13 -6.98 -5.66
N HIS A 116 -1.90 -7.22 -4.36
CA HIS A 116 -2.69 -6.58 -3.30
C HIS A 116 -2.55 -5.05 -3.31
N TRP A 117 -1.33 -4.56 -3.57
CA TRP A 117 -1.10 -3.13 -3.70
C TRP A 117 -1.75 -2.54 -4.95
N LEU A 118 -1.66 -3.22 -6.07
CA LEU A 118 -2.27 -2.78 -7.33
C LEU A 118 -3.80 -2.69 -7.24
N ASP A 119 -4.43 -3.60 -6.49
CA ASP A 119 -5.87 -3.55 -6.20
C ASP A 119 -6.22 -2.29 -5.39
N VAL A 120 -5.48 -1.99 -4.33
CA VAL A 120 -5.65 -0.78 -3.52
C VAL A 120 -5.39 0.48 -4.34
N ALA A 121 -4.35 0.48 -5.18
CA ALA A 121 -4.01 1.58 -6.07
C ALA A 121 -4.97 1.73 -7.25
N ARG A 122 -5.94 0.83 -7.43
CA ARG A 122 -6.90 0.82 -8.55
C ARG A 122 -6.21 0.73 -9.91
N TYR A 123 -5.16 -0.08 -10.00
CA TYR A 123 -4.40 -0.26 -11.23
C TYR A 123 -5.26 -0.84 -12.35
N ALA A 124 -5.16 -0.23 -13.55
CA ALA A 124 -5.71 -0.76 -14.77
C ALA A 124 -4.86 -0.36 -15.97
N ASP A 125 -4.78 -1.22 -16.98
CA ASP A 125 -4.05 -0.96 -18.22
C ASP A 125 -4.83 -0.06 -19.19
N THR A 126 -6.08 0.29 -18.83
CA THR A 126 -6.99 1.11 -19.66
C THR A 126 -7.52 2.33 -18.93
N GLY A 127 -8.17 3.23 -19.63
CA GLY A 127 -8.69 4.49 -19.12
C GLY A 127 -9.91 4.38 -18.21
N GLY A 128 -10.71 3.33 -18.35
CA GLY A 128 -11.86 3.04 -17.48
C GLY A 128 -13.11 3.88 -17.71
N TYR A 129 -13.15 4.72 -18.73
CA TYR A 129 -14.36 5.44 -19.17
C TYR A 129 -14.93 4.86 -20.47
N SER A 130 -15.96 5.48 -21.03
CA SER A 130 -16.66 4.98 -22.22
C SER A 130 -15.77 4.69 -23.42
N ASN A 131 -14.68 5.41 -23.57
CA ASN A 131 -13.70 5.18 -24.64
C ASN A 131 -12.67 4.11 -24.30
N ASP A 132 -12.44 3.89 -23.03
CA ASP A 132 -11.54 2.89 -22.43
C ASP A 132 -10.20 2.71 -23.17
N TYR A 133 -9.55 3.82 -23.49
CA TYR A 133 -8.26 3.81 -24.20
C TYR A 133 -7.18 3.06 -23.41
N GLU A 134 -6.38 2.27 -24.13
CA GLU A 134 -5.20 1.61 -23.59
C GLU A 134 -4.18 2.63 -23.05
N ARG A 135 -3.57 2.28 -21.93
CA ARG A 135 -2.47 3.02 -21.29
C ARG A 135 -1.17 2.25 -21.43
N SER A 136 -0.56 2.31 -22.57
CA SER A 136 0.57 1.47 -23.00
C SER A 136 1.80 1.47 -22.07
N ASN A 137 1.92 2.41 -21.11
CA ASN A 137 3.05 2.51 -20.20
C ASN A 137 2.73 2.18 -18.73
N MET A 138 1.50 1.77 -18.42
CA MET A 138 1.09 1.48 -17.04
C MET A 138 1.84 0.31 -16.42
N TRP A 139 2.26 -0.66 -17.22
CA TRP A 139 3.09 -1.79 -16.78
C TRP A 139 4.35 -1.36 -16.00
N ARG A 140 4.89 -0.15 -16.26
CA ARG A 140 6.06 0.37 -15.53
C ARG A 140 5.78 0.56 -14.05
N TYR A 141 4.59 1.04 -13.72
CA TYR A 141 4.17 1.18 -12.33
C TYR A 141 3.95 -0.19 -11.66
N ARG A 142 3.31 -1.14 -12.34
CA ARG A 142 3.18 -2.52 -11.87
C ARG A 142 4.55 -3.12 -11.54
N ASP A 143 5.48 -3.00 -12.46
CA ASP A 143 6.82 -3.56 -12.29
C ASP A 143 7.63 -2.83 -11.20
N TYR A 144 7.42 -1.52 -11.01
CA TYR A 144 7.95 -0.78 -9.88
C TYR A 144 7.43 -1.35 -8.54
N VAL A 145 6.14 -1.59 -8.45
CA VAL A 145 5.52 -2.16 -7.24
C VAL A 145 6.09 -3.56 -6.95
N ILE A 146 6.18 -4.43 -7.96
CA ILE A 146 6.75 -5.78 -7.82
C ILE A 146 8.19 -5.71 -7.31
N ARG A 147 9.02 -4.84 -7.89
CA ARG A 147 10.41 -4.66 -7.41
C ARG A 147 10.46 -4.12 -5.99
N ALA A 148 9.62 -3.15 -5.65
CA ALA A 148 9.58 -2.57 -4.32
C ALA A 148 9.31 -3.62 -3.23
N PHE A 149 8.41 -4.58 -3.49
CA PHE A 149 8.17 -5.71 -2.57
C PHE A 149 9.34 -6.69 -2.54
N ASN A 150 9.93 -7.03 -3.68
CA ASN A 150 11.06 -7.96 -3.74
C ASN A 150 12.34 -7.39 -3.10
N ASP A 151 12.53 -6.09 -3.17
CA ASP A 151 13.68 -5.37 -2.61
C ASP A 151 13.45 -4.97 -1.14
N ASP A 152 12.31 -5.36 -0.54
CA ASP A 152 11.89 -4.96 0.83
C ASP A 152 12.04 -3.45 1.04
N LYS A 153 11.57 -2.64 0.07
CA LYS A 153 11.65 -1.19 0.14
C LYS A 153 10.97 -0.67 1.40
N PRO A 154 11.64 0.20 2.20
CA PRO A 154 11.02 0.81 3.38
C PRO A 154 9.69 1.48 3.03
N TYR A 155 8.66 1.18 3.83
CA TYR A 155 7.29 1.62 3.52
C TYR A 155 7.14 3.15 3.47
N ASP A 156 7.86 3.88 4.31
CA ASP A 156 7.88 5.34 4.28
C ASP A 156 8.53 5.90 3.00
N GLU A 157 9.56 5.24 2.46
CA GLU A 157 10.16 5.58 1.17
C GLU A 157 9.18 5.28 0.03
N PHE A 158 8.53 4.11 0.08
CA PHE A 158 7.53 3.69 -0.89
C PHE A 158 6.34 4.68 -0.97
N ILE A 159 5.84 5.18 0.18
CA ILE A 159 4.80 6.21 0.23
C ILE A 159 5.30 7.52 -0.39
N ARG A 160 6.47 8.00 0.05
CA ARG A 160 7.02 9.29 -0.43
C ARG A 160 7.23 9.29 -1.93
N GLU A 161 7.71 8.20 -2.50
CA GLU A 161 7.91 8.08 -3.94
C GLU A 161 6.58 8.10 -4.71
N GLN A 162 5.52 7.54 -4.17
CA GLN A 162 4.22 7.54 -4.84
C GLN A 162 3.48 8.88 -4.78
N ILE A 163 3.69 9.65 -3.70
CA ILE A 163 3.02 10.95 -3.52
C ILE A 163 3.84 12.08 -4.16
N ALA A 164 5.16 12.05 -4.04
CA ALA A 164 6.07 13.14 -4.43
C ALA A 164 7.30 12.64 -5.21
N GLY A 165 7.20 11.52 -5.92
CA GLY A 165 8.32 10.95 -6.65
C GLY A 165 8.87 11.85 -7.75
N ASP A 166 8.03 12.61 -8.41
CA ASP A 166 8.42 13.61 -9.41
C ASP A 166 9.21 14.76 -8.77
N GLU A 167 8.82 15.24 -7.60
CA GLU A 167 9.56 16.28 -6.86
C GLU A 167 10.90 15.75 -6.33
N LEU A 168 10.93 14.50 -5.85
CA LEU A 168 12.15 13.84 -5.40
C LEU A 168 13.15 13.66 -6.54
N ALA A 169 12.67 13.21 -7.70
CA ALA A 169 13.49 13.06 -8.91
C ALA A 169 14.01 14.40 -9.41
N ASP A 170 13.16 15.42 -9.44
CA ASP A 170 13.52 16.77 -9.87
C ASP A 170 14.57 17.41 -8.95
N ALA A 171 14.38 17.30 -7.63
CA ALA A 171 15.34 17.78 -6.64
C ALA A 171 16.69 17.05 -6.74
N SER A 172 16.69 15.74 -7.02
CA SER A 172 17.92 14.97 -7.26
C SER A 172 18.61 15.40 -8.54
N LEU A 173 17.88 15.52 -9.64
CA LEU A 173 18.39 16.01 -10.91
C LEU A 173 19.02 17.40 -10.77
N ARG A 174 18.34 18.31 -10.06
CA ARG A 174 18.82 19.68 -9.83
C ARG A 174 20.13 19.72 -9.04
N ARG A 175 20.32 18.84 -8.07
CA ARG A 175 21.58 18.72 -7.33
C ARG A 175 22.75 18.23 -8.20
N ARG A 176 22.46 17.36 -9.18
CA ARG A 176 23.49 16.80 -10.08
C ARG A 176 23.83 17.72 -11.26
N ILE A 177 22.92 18.57 -11.68
CA ILE A 177 23.10 19.46 -12.82
C ILE A 177 23.03 20.91 -12.32
N SER A 178 24.21 21.52 -12.14
CA SER A 178 24.33 22.90 -11.69
C SER A 178 23.94 23.92 -12.78
N ASP A 179 24.17 23.61 -14.04
CA ASP A 179 23.79 24.42 -15.18
C ASP A 179 22.27 24.44 -15.36
N TRP A 180 21.68 25.63 -15.35
CA TRP A 180 20.23 25.82 -15.39
C TRP A 180 19.60 25.39 -16.71
N ASP A 181 20.22 25.76 -17.83
CA ASP A 181 19.66 25.46 -19.15
C ASP A 181 19.72 23.96 -19.44
N LYS A 182 20.82 23.33 -19.06
CA LYS A 182 20.99 21.89 -19.14
C LYS A 182 19.98 21.15 -18.27
N TYR A 183 19.73 21.63 -17.04
CA TYR A 183 18.72 21.08 -16.16
C TYR A 183 17.30 21.22 -16.76
N GLN A 184 16.92 22.40 -17.22
CA GLN A 184 15.59 22.63 -17.83
C GLN A 184 15.40 21.75 -19.08
N ASN A 185 16.44 21.62 -19.90
CA ASN A 185 16.39 20.75 -21.08
C ASN A 185 16.26 19.26 -20.69
N ALA A 186 16.98 18.81 -19.68
CA ALA A 186 16.89 17.44 -19.16
C ALA A 186 15.48 17.13 -18.63
N ARG A 187 14.91 18.05 -17.82
CA ARG A 187 13.55 17.96 -17.29
C ARG A 187 12.50 17.89 -18.38
N LYS A 188 12.59 18.77 -19.37
CA LYS A 188 11.63 18.83 -20.50
C LYS A 188 11.66 17.58 -21.37
N ASN A 189 12.83 17.02 -21.62
CA ASN A 189 13.01 15.92 -22.56
C ASN A 189 13.04 14.55 -21.88
N GLY A 190 12.97 14.48 -20.54
CA GLY A 190 13.07 13.24 -19.77
C GLY A 190 14.42 12.52 -19.89
N LYS A 191 15.45 13.21 -20.44
CA LYS A 191 16.79 12.68 -20.60
C LYS A 191 17.66 13.06 -19.39
N LEU A 192 18.66 12.25 -19.09
CA LEU A 192 19.59 12.45 -17.97
C LEU A 192 19.08 12.09 -16.56
N TYR A 193 17.86 11.61 -16.43
CA TYR A 193 17.44 10.95 -15.18
C TYR A 193 18.23 9.65 -15.01
N ASN A 194 18.73 9.42 -13.79
CA ASN A 194 19.32 8.13 -13.43
C ASN A 194 18.22 7.10 -13.12
N ALA A 195 18.60 5.83 -12.90
CA ALA A 195 17.66 4.76 -12.68
C ALA A 195 16.73 5.02 -11.47
N ARG A 196 17.28 5.55 -10.36
CA ARG A 196 16.49 5.87 -9.15
C ARG A 196 15.50 7.00 -9.43
N GLU A 197 15.94 8.07 -10.08
CA GLU A 197 15.08 9.19 -10.45
C GLU A 197 13.97 8.75 -11.42
N ALA A 198 14.28 7.86 -12.35
CA ALA A 198 13.28 7.29 -13.26
C ALA A 198 12.26 6.43 -12.51
N GLU A 199 12.67 5.66 -11.52
CA GLU A 199 11.76 4.90 -10.66
C GLU A 199 10.86 5.82 -9.82
N GLN A 200 11.38 6.91 -9.28
CA GLN A 200 10.59 7.90 -8.54
C GLN A 200 9.52 8.55 -9.43
N LEU A 201 9.86 8.87 -10.69
CA LEU A 201 8.87 9.36 -11.66
C LEU A 201 7.81 8.30 -11.98
N VAL A 202 8.18 7.03 -12.08
CA VAL A 202 7.24 5.93 -12.29
C VAL A 202 6.33 5.76 -11.07
N ALA A 203 6.88 5.84 -9.86
CA ALA A 203 6.12 5.71 -8.62
C ALA A 203 5.02 6.76 -8.50
N SER A 204 5.29 8.03 -8.87
CA SER A 204 4.30 9.13 -8.83
C SER A 204 3.12 8.92 -9.79
N SER A 205 3.19 7.91 -10.68
CA SER A 205 2.05 7.48 -11.49
C SER A 205 0.86 7.04 -10.65
N PHE A 206 1.05 6.66 -9.37
CA PHE A 206 -0.03 6.39 -8.41
C PHE A 206 -1.13 7.46 -8.45
N LEU A 207 -0.78 8.74 -8.51
CA LEU A 207 -1.72 9.85 -8.55
C LEU A 207 -2.53 9.90 -9.87
N ARG A 208 -2.17 9.11 -10.89
CA ARG A 208 -2.79 9.09 -12.21
C ARG A 208 -3.36 7.74 -12.63
N ILE A 209 -3.36 6.76 -11.73
CA ILE A 209 -3.85 5.40 -12.04
C ILE A 209 -5.36 5.34 -12.16
N GLY A 210 -6.10 6.16 -11.40
CA GLY A 210 -7.57 6.20 -11.43
C GLY A 210 -8.16 6.40 -12.84
N PRO A 211 -9.46 6.19 -13.03
CA PRO A 211 -10.14 6.41 -14.30
C PRO A 211 -9.85 7.80 -14.86
N TRP A 212 -9.51 7.87 -16.12
CA TRP A 212 -9.13 9.13 -16.76
C TRP A 212 -9.51 9.17 -18.25
N ASP A 213 -9.97 10.35 -18.69
CA ASP A 213 -10.26 10.66 -20.08
C ASP A 213 -9.60 12.01 -20.45
N PRO A 214 -9.03 12.18 -21.67
CA PRO A 214 -8.46 13.44 -22.11
C PRO A 214 -9.40 14.65 -22.01
N ALA A 215 -10.70 14.45 -22.09
CA ALA A 215 -11.69 15.51 -21.92
C ALA A 215 -11.69 16.11 -20.49
N MET A 216 -11.26 15.36 -19.49
CA MET A 216 -11.17 15.84 -18.10
C MET A 216 -10.17 16.98 -17.92
N VAL A 217 -9.18 17.10 -18.78
CA VAL A 217 -8.18 18.19 -18.69
C VAL A 217 -8.75 19.51 -19.17
N LYS A 218 -9.69 19.50 -20.12
CA LYS A 218 -10.24 20.69 -20.76
C LYS A 218 -11.48 21.27 -20.06
N ASN A 219 -12.21 20.42 -19.34
CA ASN A 219 -13.44 20.81 -18.63
C ASN A 219 -13.14 20.99 -17.14
N PRO A 220 -13.35 22.19 -16.56
CA PRO A 220 -13.08 22.46 -15.13
C PRO A 220 -13.82 21.52 -14.17
N GLN A 221 -15.09 21.21 -14.46
CA GLN A 221 -15.89 20.30 -13.63
C GLN A 221 -15.34 18.87 -13.68
N ALA A 222 -15.01 18.39 -14.88
CA ALA A 222 -14.42 17.05 -15.05
C ALA A 222 -13.02 16.98 -14.39
N ARG A 223 -12.25 18.07 -14.45
CA ARG A 223 -10.98 18.17 -13.73
C ARG A 223 -11.20 18.08 -12.22
N GLN A 224 -12.21 18.74 -11.67
CA GLN A 224 -12.50 18.67 -10.24
C GLN A 224 -12.87 17.24 -9.82
N ILE A 225 -13.70 16.55 -10.59
CA ILE A 225 -14.04 15.12 -10.35
C ILE A 225 -12.78 14.26 -10.29
N TYR A 226 -11.84 14.50 -11.21
CA TYR A 226 -10.57 13.79 -11.20
C TYR A 226 -9.73 14.09 -9.95
N LEU A 227 -9.64 15.35 -9.54
CA LEU A 227 -8.90 15.74 -8.34
C LEU A 227 -9.53 15.17 -7.06
N ASP A 228 -10.86 15.18 -6.96
CA ASP A 228 -11.60 14.55 -5.86
C ASP A 228 -11.28 13.02 -5.79
N ASP A 229 -11.16 12.37 -6.94
CA ASP A 229 -10.80 10.95 -7.00
C ASP A 229 -9.34 10.71 -6.56
N VAL A 230 -8.40 11.58 -6.91
CA VAL A 230 -7.01 11.52 -6.45
C VAL A 230 -6.94 11.67 -4.92
N VAL A 231 -7.63 12.68 -4.36
CA VAL A 231 -7.67 12.91 -2.90
C VAL A 231 -8.26 11.70 -2.19
N ASN A 232 -9.39 11.18 -2.68
CA ASN A 232 -10.01 10.00 -2.09
C ASN A 232 -9.07 8.77 -2.14
N SER A 233 -8.35 8.57 -3.25
CA SER A 233 -7.37 7.48 -3.36
C SER A 233 -6.23 7.58 -2.36
N VAL A 234 -5.68 8.77 -2.17
CA VAL A 234 -4.63 9.02 -1.17
C VAL A 234 -5.17 8.69 0.22
N GLY A 235 -6.37 9.18 0.55
CA GLY A 235 -6.99 8.92 1.84
C GLY A 235 -7.28 7.44 2.09
N GLU A 236 -7.88 6.77 1.15
CA GLU A 236 -8.20 5.33 1.27
C GLU A 236 -6.93 4.47 1.37
N THR A 237 -5.93 4.77 0.54
CA THR A 237 -4.72 3.95 0.44
C THR A 237 -3.79 4.16 1.64
N PHE A 238 -3.50 5.40 2.01
CA PHE A 238 -2.46 5.70 3.00
C PHE A 238 -3.00 6.00 4.40
N LEU A 239 -4.26 6.44 4.51
CA LEU A 239 -4.89 6.80 5.78
C LEU A 239 -6.04 5.86 6.17
N SER A 240 -6.38 4.88 5.33
CA SER A 240 -7.53 3.98 5.51
C SER A 240 -8.85 4.74 5.75
N THR A 241 -8.98 5.93 5.16
CA THR A 241 -10.08 6.85 5.37
C THR A 241 -10.72 7.24 4.05
N THR A 242 -12.04 7.08 3.94
CA THR A 242 -12.78 7.54 2.75
C THR A 242 -12.92 9.05 2.76
N MET A 243 -12.42 9.72 1.72
CA MET A 243 -12.47 11.18 1.58
C MET A 243 -13.51 11.67 0.56
N ARG A 244 -14.21 10.76 -0.10
CA ARG A 244 -15.18 11.08 -1.17
C ARG A 244 -16.29 12.03 -0.73
N CYS A 245 -16.72 11.93 0.53
CA CYS A 245 -17.79 12.76 1.09
C CYS A 245 -17.32 14.15 1.55
N PHE A 246 -16.03 14.33 1.76
CA PHE A 246 -15.44 15.57 2.33
C PHE A 246 -15.62 16.80 1.47
N LYS A 247 -15.81 16.63 0.18
CA LYS A 247 -16.09 17.76 -0.70
C LYS A 247 -17.40 18.51 -0.37
N CYS A 248 -18.28 17.90 0.42
CA CYS A 248 -19.58 18.47 0.77
C CYS A 248 -19.74 18.76 2.27
N HIS A 249 -19.15 17.94 3.13
CA HIS A 249 -19.28 18.03 4.60
C HIS A 249 -18.12 17.38 5.31
N ASP A 250 -17.90 17.68 6.58
CA ASP A 250 -16.87 17.11 7.42
C ASP A 250 -17.04 15.57 7.55
N HIS A 251 -15.97 14.87 7.85
CA HIS A 251 -16.03 13.41 8.02
C HIS A 251 -16.92 13.04 9.20
N LYS A 252 -17.74 11.98 9.01
CA LYS A 252 -18.76 11.61 10.02
C LYS A 252 -18.15 11.12 11.33
N PHE A 253 -17.03 10.43 11.29
CA PHE A 253 -16.45 9.71 12.44
C PHE A 253 -15.08 10.23 12.86
N ASP A 254 -14.34 10.83 11.97
CA ASP A 254 -12.97 11.27 12.20
C ASP A 254 -12.86 12.80 12.20
N PRO A 255 -11.87 13.38 12.89
CA PRO A 255 -11.69 14.84 12.99
C PRO A 255 -11.07 15.44 11.71
N LEU A 256 -11.69 15.19 10.57
CA LEU A 256 -11.24 15.63 9.26
C LEU A 256 -12.30 16.57 8.66
N PRO A 257 -12.05 17.89 8.63
CA PRO A 257 -12.98 18.86 8.07
C PRO A 257 -12.88 18.99 6.55
N THR A 258 -13.96 19.40 5.91
CA THR A 258 -14.06 19.61 4.45
C THR A 258 -12.98 20.53 3.88
N ARG A 259 -12.43 21.42 4.70
CA ARG A 259 -11.44 22.43 4.29
C ARG A 259 -9.98 22.00 4.45
N ASP A 260 -9.71 20.83 4.92
CA ASP A 260 -8.38 20.23 4.97
C ASP A 260 -8.15 19.46 3.69
#